data_e84e7394684e156af2a1836a23281b4b
#
_entry.id   e84e7394684e156af2a1836a23281b4b
#
_cell.length_a   1.000
_cell.length_b   1.000
_cell.length_c   1.000
_cell.angle_alpha   90.00
_cell.angle_beta   90.00
_cell.angle_gamma   90.00
#
_symmetry.space_group_name_H-M   'P 1'
#
loop_
_entity.id
_entity.type
_entity.pdbx_description
1 polymer ?
#
loop_
_entity_poly.entity_id
_entity_poly.type
_entity_poly.pdbx_seq_one_letter_code
_entity_poly.pdbx_strand_id
1 'polypeptide(L)'
;MMTPVYFCVEYGWARLWGRSVTTVRLLSVVVGLLTAVALYVLTRRLFGPVAGLVALLFYALSPTHVYYDQEIRMYCLVLLFAVLSMHTFYMWTQRSTPIWLAANLLLNALLAWTHLLALLATVAQGLYLVLDYRIDARRTLAWFVAHASIPVGIVFWMLAVRPPEIEDATSWIADWGNGWQLFITLTGAYTCVTEGVARHPWLPWSLVALMALATGWAWWGRRERH
;
A
#
# COMPACT_ATOMS: atom_id res chain seq x y z
N MET A 1 9.07 8.54 -11.50
CA MET A 1 9.74 9.38 -10.49
C MET A 1 10.22 8.47 -9.36
N MET A 2 11.52 8.33 -9.20
CA MET A 2 12.11 7.41 -8.23
C MET A 2 12.30 8.13 -6.91
N THR A 3 11.60 7.69 -5.89
CA THR A 3 11.66 8.25 -4.54
C THR A 3 12.81 7.60 -3.75
N PRO A 4 13.45 8.31 -2.82
CA PRO A 4 14.77 7.94 -2.27
C PRO A 4 14.76 6.75 -1.31
N VAL A 5 13.63 6.42 -0.66
CA VAL A 5 13.60 5.44 0.44
C VAL A 5 14.05 4.05 -0.02
N TYR A 6 13.54 3.56 -1.15
CA TYR A 6 13.95 2.25 -1.65
C TYR A 6 15.46 2.17 -1.88
N PHE A 7 16.05 3.17 -2.54
CA PHE A 7 17.49 3.19 -2.83
C PHE A 7 18.34 3.30 -1.58
N CYS A 8 17.87 4.02 -0.56
CA CYS A 8 18.58 4.07 0.73
C CYS A 8 18.59 2.69 1.41
N VAL A 9 17.46 1.98 1.38
CA VAL A 9 17.35 0.63 1.95
C VAL A 9 18.20 -0.37 1.16
N GLU A 10 18.11 -0.34 -0.17
CA GLU A 10 18.90 -1.18 -1.08
C GLU A 10 20.40 -0.93 -0.90
N TYR A 11 20.81 0.34 -0.87
CA TYR A 11 22.22 0.71 -0.63
C TYR A 11 22.73 0.20 0.72
N GLY A 12 21.95 0.40 1.79
CA GLY A 12 22.30 -0.12 3.12
C GLY A 12 22.45 -1.63 3.13
N TRP A 13 21.51 -2.33 2.51
CA TRP A 13 21.55 -3.78 2.36
C TRP A 13 22.78 -4.27 1.59
N ALA A 14 23.07 -3.64 0.43
CA ALA A 14 24.21 -3.97 -0.41
C ALA A 14 25.56 -3.69 0.26
N ARG A 15 25.63 -2.71 1.15
CA ARG A 15 26.82 -2.42 1.97
C ARG A 15 27.09 -3.51 3.00
N LEU A 16 26.05 -4.11 3.57
CA LEU A 16 26.15 -5.12 4.62
C LEU A 16 26.39 -6.53 4.05
N TRP A 17 25.73 -6.88 2.95
CA TRP A 17 25.66 -8.26 2.46
C TRP A 17 26.29 -8.45 1.07
N GLY A 18 26.76 -7.38 0.44
CA GLY A 18 27.38 -7.40 -0.87
C GLY A 18 26.45 -6.95 -2.01
N ARG A 19 27.04 -6.71 -3.19
CA ARG A 19 26.37 -6.12 -4.36
C ARG A 19 25.99 -7.12 -5.45
N SER A 20 25.97 -8.42 -5.13
CA SER A 20 25.54 -9.41 -6.13
C SER A 20 24.04 -9.30 -6.40
N VAL A 21 23.60 -9.63 -7.61
CA VAL A 21 22.18 -9.66 -7.98
C VAL A 21 21.37 -10.52 -7.02
N THR A 22 21.92 -11.67 -6.62
CA THR A 22 21.28 -12.57 -5.67
C THR A 22 21.10 -11.91 -4.30
N THR A 23 22.12 -11.20 -3.81
CA THR A 23 22.05 -10.51 -2.51
C THR A 23 20.98 -9.42 -2.51
N VAL A 24 20.89 -8.65 -3.61
CA VAL A 24 19.87 -7.59 -3.70
C VAL A 24 18.46 -8.17 -3.83
N ARG A 25 18.28 -9.27 -4.56
CA ARG A 25 16.99 -9.99 -4.62
C ARG A 25 16.57 -10.56 -3.26
N LEU A 26 17.52 -10.99 -2.45
CA LEU A 26 17.25 -11.46 -1.09
C LEU A 26 16.60 -10.41 -0.21
N LEU A 27 16.89 -9.11 -0.44
CA LEU A 27 16.17 -8.02 0.22
C LEU A 27 14.67 -8.10 -0.05
N SER A 28 14.26 -8.24 -1.31
CA SER A 28 12.84 -8.35 -1.68
C SER A 28 12.17 -9.56 -1.04
N VAL A 29 12.86 -10.70 -1.01
CA VAL A 29 12.34 -11.91 -0.34
C VAL A 29 12.15 -11.71 1.16
N VAL A 30 13.13 -11.10 1.85
CA VAL A 30 13.02 -10.82 3.29
C VAL A 30 11.87 -9.86 3.55
N VAL A 31 11.74 -8.80 2.76
CA VAL A 31 10.63 -7.84 2.87
C VAL A 31 9.29 -8.52 2.59
N GLY A 32 9.20 -9.41 1.61
CA GLY A 32 8.01 -10.21 1.32
C GLY A 32 7.60 -11.09 2.49
N LEU A 33 8.55 -11.78 3.13
CA LEU A 33 8.27 -12.56 4.34
C LEU A 33 7.77 -11.69 5.50
N LEU A 34 8.37 -10.51 5.70
CA LEU A 34 7.89 -9.55 6.71
C LEU A 34 6.47 -9.07 6.39
N THR A 35 6.18 -8.85 5.11
CA THR A 35 4.84 -8.47 4.64
C THR A 35 3.82 -9.57 4.92
N ALA A 36 4.17 -10.82 4.68
CA ALA A 36 3.33 -11.98 4.98
C ALA A 36 2.95 -12.04 6.46
N VAL A 37 3.93 -11.87 7.35
CA VAL A 37 3.71 -11.82 8.81
C VAL A 37 2.86 -10.61 9.19
N ALA A 38 3.15 -9.43 8.67
CA ALA A 38 2.39 -8.20 8.95
C ALA A 38 0.93 -8.33 8.49
N LEU A 39 0.71 -8.89 7.30
CA LEU A 39 -0.63 -9.14 6.75
C LEU A 39 -1.42 -10.13 7.61
N TYR A 40 -0.80 -11.23 8.03
CA TYR A 40 -1.40 -12.19 8.96
C TYR A 40 -1.83 -11.50 10.25
N VAL A 41 -0.94 -10.73 10.88
CA VAL A 41 -1.21 -10.05 12.15
C VAL A 41 -2.34 -9.04 12.00
N LEU A 42 -2.34 -8.23 10.93
CA LEU A 42 -3.40 -7.27 10.65
C LEU A 42 -4.74 -7.97 10.45
N THR A 43 -4.79 -8.94 9.54
CA THR A 43 -6.04 -9.62 9.18
C THR A 43 -6.59 -10.44 10.34
N ARG A 44 -5.72 -11.11 11.10
CA ARG A 44 -6.13 -11.79 12.34
C ARG A 44 -6.77 -10.85 13.36
N ARG A 45 -6.25 -9.63 13.49
CA ARG A 45 -6.82 -8.63 14.42
C ARG A 45 -8.16 -8.10 13.95
N LEU A 46 -8.35 -7.92 12.65
CA LEU A 46 -9.58 -7.38 12.07
C LEU A 46 -10.70 -8.40 12.00
N PHE A 47 -10.38 -9.65 11.63
CA PHE A 47 -11.37 -10.66 11.22
C PHE A 47 -11.19 -12.03 11.89
N GLY A 48 -10.17 -12.18 12.74
CA GLY A 48 -9.89 -13.44 13.44
C GLY A 48 -8.81 -14.32 12.79
N PRO A 49 -8.39 -15.40 13.49
CA PRO A 49 -7.23 -16.19 13.10
C PRO A 49 -7.40 -16.93 11.77
N VAL A 50 -8.60 -17.43 11.47
CA VAL A 50 -8.88 -18.12 10.21
C VAL A 50 -8.73 -17.17 9.02
N ALA A 51 -9.27 -15.95 9.12
CA ALA A 51 -9.12 -14.94 8.08
C ALA A 51 -7.63 -14.55 7.88
N GLY A 52 -6.86 -14.49 8.97
CA GLY A 52 -5.43 -14.28 8.91
C GLY A 52 -4.69 -15.36 8.11
N LEU A 53 -5.01 -16.64 8.35
CA LEU A 53 -4.42 -17.76 7.62
C LEU A 53 -4.84 -17.76 6.15
N VAL A 54 -6.09 -17.47 5.86
CA VAL A 54 -6.59 -17.37 4.48
C VAL A 54 -5.86 -16.23 3.74
N ALA A 55 -5.72 -15.06 4.36
CA ALA A 55 -4.99 -13.94 3.75
C ALA A 55 -3.52 -14.29 3.50
N LEU A 56 -2.87 -14.96 4.44
CA LEU A 56 -1.49 -15.45 4.29
C LEU A 56 -1.38 -16.42 3.12
N LEU A 57 -2.32 -17.37 3.01
CA LEU A 57 -2.35 -18.34 1.91
C LEU A 57 -2.52 -17.65 0.55
N PHE A 58 -3.46 -16.69 0.44
CA PHE A 58 -3.64 -15.93 -0.79
C PHE A 58 -2.41 -15.09 -1.15
N TYR A 59 -1.76 -14.49 -0.16
CA TYR A 59 -0.52 -13.77 -0.38
C TYR A 59 0.58 -14.69 -0.91
N ALA A 60 0.82 -15.83 -0.25
CA ALA A 60 1.87 -16.78 -0.60
C ALA A 60 1.66 -17.44 -1.97
N LEU A 61 0.40 -17.67 -2.37
CA LEU A 61 0.05 -18.27 -3.65
C LEU A 61 -0.16 -17.25 -4.78
N SER A 62 -0.12 -15.95 -4.49
CA SER A 62 -0.31 -14.91 -5.50
C SER A 62 0.88 -14.84 -6.44
N PRO A 63 0.72 -15.11 -7.75
CA PRO A 63 1.80 -15.04 -8.73
C PRO A 63 2.48 -13.66 -8.77
N THR A 64 1.72 -12.59 -8.52
CA THR A 64 2.27 -11.23 -8.49
C THR A 64 3.17 -11.00 -7.31
N HIS A 65 2.74 -11.40 -6.11
CA HIS A 65 3.61 -11.21 -4.96
C HIS A 65 4.89 -12.01 -5.11
N VAL A 66 4.79 -13.27 -5.58
CA VAL A 66 5.97 -14.09 -5.89
C VAL A 66 6.86 -13.44 -6.94
N TYR A 67 6.27 -12.83 -7.99
CA TYR A 67 7.02 -12.13 -9.02
C TYR A 67 7.73 -10.89 -8.46
N TYR A 68 7.01 -10.02 -7.76
CA TYR A 68 7.60 -8.78 -7.21
C TYR A 68 8.57 -9.02 -6.05
N ASP A 69 8.44 -10.11 -5.32
CA ASP A 69 9.40 -10.51 -4.29
C ASP A 69 10.73 -11.02 -4.88
N GLN A 70 10.78 -11.31 -6.19
CA GLN A 70 11.99 -11.66 -6.93
C GLN A 70 12.59 -10.49 -7.71
N GLU A 71 11.85 -9.39 -7.87
CA GLU A 71 12.31 -8.21 -8.59
C GLU A 71 13.10 -7.26 -7.68
N ILE A 72 14.13 -6.61 -8.25
CA ILE A 72 14.89 -5.54 -7.60
C ILE A 72 14.12 -4.22 -7.81
N ARG A 73 12.99 -4.09 -7.11
CA ARG A 73 12.09 -2.93 -7.23
C ARG A 73 11.44 -2.59 -5.89
N MET A 74 10.97 -1.35 -5.79
CA MET A 74 10.37 -0.79 -4.58
C MET A 74 9.04 -1.43 -4.14
N TYR A 75 8.39 -2.24 -4.99
CA TYR A 75 7.03 -2.73 -4.74
C TYR A 75 6.88 -3.58 -3.48
N CYS A 76 7.89 -4.38 -3.14
CA CYS A 76 7.89 -5.15 -1.89
C CYS A 76 7.84 -4.23 -0.66
N LEU A 77 8.63 -3.14 -0.64
CA LEU A 77 8.60 -2.15 0.44
C LEU A 77 7.30 -1.36 0.48
N VAL A 78 6.74 -1.00 -0.68
CA VAL A 78 5.43 -0.34 -0.76
C VAL A 78 4.37 -1.17 -0.06
N LEU A 79 4.32 -2.47 -0.34
CA LEU A 79 3.33 -3.36 0.25
C LEU A 79 3.54 -3.53 1.75
N LEU A 80 4.78 -3.72 2.20
CA LEU A 80 5.10 -3.81 3.62
C LEU A 80 4.66 -2.54 4.37
N PHE A 81 5.05 -1.37 3.89
CA PHE A 81 4.69 -0.11 4.54
C PHE A 81 3.19 0.15 4.48
N ALA A 82 2.49 -0.23 3.41
CA ALA A 82 1.05 -0.12 3.32
C ALA A 82 0.34 -0.98 4.39
N VAL A 83 0.74 -2.25 4.54
CA VAL A 83 0.16 -3.16 5.55
C VAL A 83 0.45 -2.67 6.97
N LEU A 84 1.70 -2.26 7.24
CA LEU A 84 2.08 -1.72 8.55
C LEU A 84 1.38 -0.38 8.85
N SER A 85 1.23 0.49 7.84
CA SER A 85 0.49 1.75 7.96
C SER A 85 -0.98 1.48 8.32
N MET A 86 -1.64 0.55 7.64
CA MET A 86 -3.00 0.16 7.98
C MET A 86 -3.11 -0.44 9.38
N HIS A 87 -2.11 -1.24 9.81
CA HIS A 87 -2.07 -1.77 11.16
C HIS A 87 -1.96 -0.68 12.23
N THR A 88 -1.03 0.27 12.05
CA THR A 88 -0.84 1.38 13.01
C THR A 88 -2.01 2.34 13.01
N PHE A 89 -2.63 2.58 11.85
CA PHE A 89 -3.86 3.34 11.72
C PHE A 89 -5.00 2.69 12.52
N TYR A 90 -5.23 1.39 12.34
CA TYR A 90 -6.22 0.64 13.11
C TYR A 90 -5.94 0.73 14.62
N MET A 91 -4.68 0.53 15.05
CA MET A 91 -4.31 0.64 16.47
C MET A 91 -4.57 2.04 17.03
N TRP A 92 -4.32 3.07 16.24
CA TRP A 92 -4.60 4.45 16.65
C TRP A 92 -6.10 4.74 16.75
N THR A 93 -6.92 4.27 15.81
CA THR A 93 -8.38 4.42 15.91
C THR A 93 -8.95 3.76 17.15
N GLN A 94 -8.38 2.62 17.59
CA GLN A 94 -8.84 1.90 18.80
C GLN A 94 -8.31 2.51 20.10
N ARG A 95 -7.05 2.91 20.16
CA ARG A 95 -6.37 3.28 21.42
C ARG A 95 -6.11 4.78 21.60
N SER A 96 -6.20 5.58 20.54
CA SER A 96 -6.01 7.05 20.54
C SER A 96 -4.69 7.53 21.16
N THR A 97 -3.67 6.70 21.20
CA THR A 97 -2.38 7.10 21.81
C THR A 97 -1.48 7.77 20.78
N PRO A 98 -0.70 8.80 21.17
CA PRO A 98 0.16 9.53 20.24
C PRO A 98 1.23 8.66 19.58
N ILE A 99 1.66 7.58 20.24
CA ILE A 99 2.65 6.65 19.68
C ILE A 99 2.12 5.97 18.40
N TRP A 100 0.84 5.59 18.37
CA TRP A 100 0.27 4.97 17.17
C TRP A 100 0.04 5.99 16.04
N LEU A 101 -0.27 7.25 16.39
CA LEU A 101 -0.34 8.34 15.40
C LEU A 101 1.04 8.61 14.81
N ALA A 102 2.07 8.69 15.63
CA ALA A 102 3.44 8.91 15.18
C ALA A 102 3.95 7.75 14.31
N ALA A 103 3.66 6.49 14.70
CA ALA A 103 4.01 5.33 13.91
C ALA A 103 3.26 5.29 12.56
N ASN A 104 1.98 5.67 12.55
CA ASN A 104 1.19 5.77 11.32
C ASN A 104 1.73 6.88 10.40
N LEU A 105 2.04 8.05 10.95
CA LEU A 105 2.66 9.15 10.20
C LEU A 105 3.99 8.73 9.58
N LEU A 106 4.87 8.10 10.36
CA LEU A 106 6.17 7.62 9.87
C LEU A 106 6.00 6.62 8.73
N LEU A 107 5.11 5.64 8.89
CA LEU A 107 4.88 4.61 7.87
C LEU A 107 4.23 5.18 6.61
N ASN A 108 3.29 6.13 6.74
CA ASN A 108 2.72 6.84 5.60
C ASN A 108 3.77 7.73 4.90
N ALA A 109 4.67 8.36 5.65
CA ALA A 109 5.78 9.10 5.07
C ALA A 109 6.74 8.16 4.31
N LEU A 110 7.19 7.06 4.92
CA LEU A 110 8.02 6.05 4.26
C LEU A 110 7.34 5.49 3.00
N LEU A 111 6.06 5.22 3.07
CA LEU A 111 5.25 4.73 1.97
C LEU A 111 5.24 5.74 0.80
N ALA A 112 4.93 7.00 1.07
CA ALA A 112 4.90 8.08 0.08
C ALA A 112 6.28 8.34 -0.54
N TRP A 113 7.33 8.29 0.27
CA TRP A 113 8.72 8.45 -0.16
C TRP A 113 9.33 7.17 -0.77
N THR A 114 8.59 6.06 -0.77
CA THR A 114 8.92 4.86 -1.55
C THR A 114 8.25 4.86 -2.91
N HIS A 115 6.99 5.33 -2.98
CA HIS A 115 6.25 5.41 -4.24
C HIS A 115 5.11 6.43 -4.15
N LEU A 116 5.10 7.44 -5.01
CA LEU A 116 4.15 8.55 -4.93
C LEU A 116 2.67 8.10 -4.98
N LEU A 117 2.32 7.13 -5.85
CA LEU A 117 0.96 6.59 -5.94
C LEU A 117 0.51 5.89 -4.65
N ALA A 118 1.43 5.51 -3.79
CA ALA A 118 1.10 4.90 -2.50
C ALA A 118 0.48 5.90 -1.51
N LEU A 119 0.52 7.22 -1.80
CA LEU A 119 -0.30 8.24 -1.12
C LEU A 119 -1.80 7.90 -1.13
N LEU A 120 -2.28 7.14 -2.10
CA LEU A 120 -3.67 6.67 -2.15
C LEU A 120 -4.07 5.89 -0.90
N ALA A 121 -3.14 5.15 -0.28
CA ALA A 121 -3.39 4.48 0.99
C ALA A 121 -3.62 5.48 2.14
N THR A 122 -2.85 6.56 2.18
CA THR A 122 -3.03 7.65 3.16
C THR A 122 -4.35 8.39 2.92
N VAL A 123 -4.68 8.66 1.64
CA VAL A 123 -5.97 9.27 1.28
C VAL A 123 -7.14 8.38 1.73
N ALA A 124 -7.06 7.06 1.52
CA ALA A 124 -8.09 6.13 1.97
C ALA A 124 -8.27 6.14 3.49
N GLN A 125 -7.18 6.25 4.27
CA GLN A 125 -7.25 6.41 5.72
C GLN A 125 -7.93 7.72 6.12
N GLY A 126 -7.57 8.84 5.47
CA GLY A 126 -8.21 10.14 5.71
C GLY A 126 -9.70 10.12 5.37
N LEU A 127 -10.08 9.51 4.24
CA LEU A 127 -11.47 9.35 3.85
C LEU A 127 -12.25 8.50 4.87
N TYR A 128 -11.66 7.42 5.36
CA TYR A 128 -12.27 6.62 6.43
C TYR A 128 -12.57 7.47 7.66
N LEU A 129 -11.65 8.33 8.10
CA LEU A 129 -11.85 9.21 9.26
C LEU A 129 -12.99 10.21 9.08
N VAL A 130 -13.17 10.71 7.86
CA VAL A 130 -14.26 11.64 7.53
C VAL A 130 -15.61 10.92 7.49
N LEU A 131 -15.65 9.68 7.01
CA LEU A 131 -16.87 8.91 6.85
C LEU A 131 -17.31 8.18 8.12
N ASP A 132 -16.38 7.89 9.04
CA ASP A 132 -16.72 7.22 10.31
C ASP A 132 -17.13 8.24 11.38
N TYR A 133 -18.43 8.47 11.49
CA TYR A 133 -19.03 9.40 12.47
C TYR A 133 -18.73 9.04 13.96
N ARG A 134 -18.18 7.87 14.23
CA ARG A 134 -17.79 7.44 15.59
C ARG A 134 -16.46 8.04 16.03
N ILE A 135 -15.69 8.58 15.09
CA ILE A 135 -14.41 9.20 15.37
C ILE A 135 -14.63 10.70 15.60
N ASP A 136 -14.17 11.17 16.77
CA ASP A 136 -14.28 12.58 17.15
C ASP A 136 -13.56 13.50 16.13
N ALA A 137 -14.21 14.61 15.79
CA ALA A 137 -13.69 15.60 14.85
C ALA A 137 -12.31 16.14 15.25
N ARG A 138 -12.03 16.25 16.55
CA ARG A 138 -10.73 16.69 17.07
C ARG A 138 -9.63 15.68 16.73
N ARG A 139 -9.93 14.40 16.81
CA ARG A 139 -8.99 13.32 16.45
C ARG A 139 -8.76 13.28 14.95
N THR A 140 -9.82 13.42 14.17
CA THR A 140 -9.74 13.53 12.71
C THR A 140 -8.85 14.72 12.31
N LEU A 141 -9.07 15.89 12.90
CA LEU A 141 -8.24 17.07 12.64
C LEU A 141 -6.78 16.84 13.03
N ALA A 142 -6.52 16.24 14.20
CA ALA A 142 -5.15 15.93 14.64
C ALA A 142 -4.41 15.01 13.65
N TRP A 143 -5.11 14.01 13.09
CA TRP A 143 -4.55 13.15 12.07
C TRP A 143 -4.22 13.93 10.78
N PHE A 144 -5.13 14.76 10.27
CA PHE A 144 -4.90 15.56 9.07
C PHE A 144 -3.75 16.56 9.24
N VAL A 145 -3.69 17.23 10.39
CA VAL A 145 -2.61 18.19 10.71
C VAL A 145 -1.25 17.45 10.73
N ALA A 146 -1.19 16.30 11.38
CA ALA A 146 0.04 15.49 11.41
C ALA A 146 0.48 15.07 10.00
N HIS A 147 -0.45 14.57 9.19
CA HIS A 147 -0.15 14.03 7.85
C HIS A 147 0.04 15.10 6.77
N ALA A 148 -0.35 16.36 7.01
CA ALA A 148 -0.11 17.47 6.08
C ALA A 148 1.38 17.70 5.80
N SER A 149 2.27 17.29 6.70
CA SER A 149 3.73 17.36 6.52
C SER A 149 4.23 16.50 5.36
N ILE A 150 3.53 15.40 5.00
CA ILE A 150 3.94 14.50 3.93
C ILE A 150 3.87 15.17 2.55
N PRO A 151 2.71 15.67 2.09
CA PRO A 151 2.64 16.35 0.80
C PRO A 151 3.49 17.62 0.75
N VAL A 152 3.58 18.36 1.86
CA VAL A 152 4.47 19.55 1.94
C VAL A 152 5.92 19.16 1.71
N GLY A 153 6.41 18.09 2.36
CA GLY A 153 7.77 17.59 2.17
C GLY A 153 8.03 17.12 0.74
N ILE A 154 7.06 16.43 0.11
CA ILE A 154 7.16 15.98 -1.27
C ILE A 154 7.24 17.16 -2.23
N VAL A 155 6.35 18.15 -2.09
CA VAL A 155 6.35 19.36 -2.93
C VAL A 155 7.68 20.12 -2.78
N PHE A 156 8.14 20.32 -1.55
CA PHE A 156 9.44 20.96 -1.29
C PHE A 156 10.58 20.20 -1.97
N TRP A 157 10.62 18.88 -1.86
CA TRP A 157 11.63 18.05 -2.51
C TRP A 157 11.56 18.15 -4.04
N MET A 158 10.36 18.10 -4.62
CA MET A 158 10.16 18.26 -6.07
C MET A 158 10.69 19.61 -6.58
N LEU A 159 10.44 20.68 -5.82
CA LEU A 159 10.93 22.02 -6.18
C LEU A 159 12.44 22.15 -6.00
N ALA A 160 13.03 21.52 -4.97
CA ALA A 160 14.46 21.61 -4.68
C ALA A 160 15.32 20.76 -5.63
N VAL A 161 14.87 19.55 -5.96
CA VAL A 161 15.66 18.61 -6.76
C VAL A 161 15.45 18.84 -8.26
N ARG A 162 14.28 19.40 -8.66
CA ARG A 162 13.92 19.67 -10.08
C ARG A 162 14.44 18.57 -11.01
N PRO A 163 14.00 17.31 -10.86
CA PRO A 163 14.50 16.25 -11.72
C PRO A 163 14.18 16.61 -13.18
N PRO A 164 15.20 16.67 -14.06
CA PRO A 164 15.04 17.09 -15.45
C PRO A 164 14.12 16.20 -16.28
N GLU A 165 13.71 15.05 -15.74
CA GLU A 165 13.02 13.99 -16.44
C GLU A 165 11.53 13.84 -16.04
N ILE A 166 10.91 14.87 -15.42
CA ILE A 166 9.49 14.75 -15.04
C ILE A 166 8.61 14.58 -16.29
N GLU A 167 8.92 15.28 -17.38
CA GLU A 167 8.17 15.19 -18.63
C GLU A 167 8.30 13.80 -19.25
N ASP A 168 9.52 13.25 -19.33
CA ASP A 168 9.73 11.90 -19.85
C ASP A 168 9.18 10.80 -18.93
N ALA A 169 9.32 10.97 -17.62
CA ALA A 169 8.82 9.99 -16.64
C ALA A 169 7.29 9.90 -16.58
N THR A 170 6.58 10.91 -17.06
CA THR A 170 5.11 10.97 -17.06
C THR A 170 4.50 10.90 -18.45
N SER A 171 5.30 10.92 -19.52
CA SER A 171 4.83 10.85 -20.92
C SER A 171 3.94 9.63 -21.18
N TRP A 172 4.30 8.48 -20.60
CA TRP A 172 3.49 7.26 -20.68
C TRP A 172 2.11 7.37 -20.00
N ILE A 173 1.92 8.33 -19.07
CA ILE A 173 0.61 8.60 -18.45
C ILE A 173 -0.25 9.44 -19.41
N ALA A 174 0.37 10.35 -20.18
CA ALA A 174 -0.34 11.16 -21.17
C ALA A 174 -0.92 10.30 -22.32
N ASP A 175 -0.26 9.21 -22.66
CA ASP A 175 -0.73 8.24 -23.67
C ASP A 175 -1.94 7.40 -23.20
N TRP A 176 -2.29 7.44 -21.93
CA TRP A 176 -3.44 6.71 -21.38
C TRP A 176 -4.76 7.47 -21.56
N GLY A 177 -4.93 8.07 -22.66
CA GLY A 177 -6.06 8.75 -23.33
C GLY A 177 -7.40 8.95 -22.62
N ASN A 178 -7.75 8.20 -21.58
CA ASN A 178 -8.92 8.42 -20.75
C ASN A 178 -8.84 7.66 -19.40
N GLY A 179 -9.52 8.20 -18.37
CA GLY A 179 -9.54 7.62 -17.02
C GLY A 179 -10.07 6.19 -16.94
N TRP A 180 -10.81 5.73 -17.96
CA TRP A 180 -11.29 4.36 -18.09
C TRP A 180 -10.16 3.38 -18.37
N GLN A 181 -9.22 3.74 -19.24
CA GLN A 181 -8.06 2.92 -19.56
C GLN A 181 -7.09 2.83 -18.38
N LEU A 182 -6.93 3.93 -17.65
CA LEU A 182 -6.21 3.96 -16.36
C LEU A 182 -6.87 3.00 -15.35
N PHE A 183 -8.18 3.04 -15.22
CA PHE A 183 -8.92 2.19 -14.30
C PHE A 183 -8.81 0.69 -14.67
N ILE A 184 -8.92 0.33 -15.95
CA ILE A 184 -8.74 -1.05 -16.42
C ILE A 184 -7.32 -1.53 -16.16
N THR A 185 -6.31 -0.70 -16.42
CA THR A 185 -4.91 -1.06 -16.20
C THR A 185 -4.58 -1.20 -14.72
N LEU A 186 -5.09 -0.31 -13.87
CA LEU A 186 -4.91 -0.41 -12.42
C LEU A 186 -5.61 -1.65 -11.85
N THR A 187 -6.82 -1.96 -12.28
CA THR A 187 -7.55 -3.16 -11.86
C THR A 187 -6.93 -4.43 -12.44
N GLY A 188 -6.49 -4.39 -13.68
CA GLY A 188 -5.76 -5.49 -14.33
C GLY A 188 -4.41 -5.75 -13.67
N ALA A 189 -3.63 -4.72 -13.39
CA ALA A 189 -2.37 -4.84 -12.66
C ALA A 189 -2.58 -5.36 -11.23
N TYR A 190 -3.65 -4.94 -10.56
CA TYR A 190 -3.95 -5.36 -9.20
C TYR A 190 -4.43 -6.82 -9.12
N THR A 191 -5.13 -7.30 -10.13
CA THR A 191 -5.64 -8.69 -10.19
C THR A 191 -4.63 -9.67 -10.72
N CYS A 192 -3.43 -9.18 -11.10
CA CYS A 192 -2.35 -10.03 -11.55
C CYS A 192 -2.69 -11.01 -12.59
N VAL A 193 -3.00 -10.40 -13.54
CA VAL A 193 -3.37 -11.14 -14.66
C VAL A 193 -2.16 -11.49 -15.48
N THR A 194 -1.66 -12.67 -15.21
CA THR A 194 -0.90 -13.43 -16.20
C THR A 194 -1.68 -13.46 -17.52
N GLU A 195 -1.01 -13.71 -18.64
CA GLU A 195 -1.61 -13.81 -19.99
C GLU A 195 -2.94 -14.60 -20.06
N GLY A 196 -3.24 -15.45 -19.07
CA GLY A 196 -4.50 -16.19 -18.93
C GLY A 196 -5.74 -15.30 -18.72
N VAL A 197 -5.62 -14.15 -18.08
CA VAL A 197 -6.77 -13.24 -17.85
C VAL A 197 -6.95 -12.26 -19.01
N ALA A 198 -5.94 -12.00 -19.83
CA ALA A 198 -6.15 -11.35 -21.11
C ALA A 198 -7.19 -12.10 -21.98
N ARG A 199 -7.36 -13.42 -21.75
CA ARG A 199 -8.39 -14.24 -22.39
C ARG A 199 -9.78 -14.16 -21.74
N HIS A 200 -9.88 -13.66 -20.50
CA HIS A 200 -11.12 -13.59 -19.73
C HIS A 200 -11.28 -12.22 -19.06
N PRO A 201 -11.61 -11.16 -19.83
CA PRO A 201 -11.67 -9.78 -19.33
C PRO A 201 -12.72 -9.56 -18.23
N TRP A 202 -13.64 -10.50 -18.02
CA TRP A 202 -14.64 -10.47 -16.94
C TRP A 202 -14.11 -10.93 -15.57
N LEU A 203 -12.99 -11.68 -15.53
CA LEU A 203 -12.44 -12.23 -14.28
C LEU A 203 -12.01 -11.15 -13.25
N PRO A 204 -11.33 -10.05 -13.65
CA PRO A 204 -11.05 -8.94 -12.75
C PRO A 204 -12.31 -8.31 -12.15
N TRP A 205 -13.35 -8.16 -12.96
CA TRP A 205 -14.63 -7.58 -12.54
C TRP A 205 -15.38 -8.46 -11.56
N SER A 206 -15.34 -9.78 -11.74
CA SER A 206 -15.93 -10.72 -10.79
C SER A 206 -15.24 -10.67 -9.42
N LEU A 207 -13.92 -10.51 -9.39
CA LEU A 207 -13.16 -10.34 -8.13
C LEU A 207 -13.49 -9.00 -7.45
N VAL A 208 -13.55 -7.90 -8.21
CA VAL A 208 -13.97 -6.59 -7.67
C VAL A 208 -15.40 -6.66 -7.12
N ALA A 209 -16.31 -7.31 -7.85
CA ALA A 209 -17.69 -7.49 -7.39
C ALA A 209 -17.76 -8.34 -6.12
N LEU A 210 -17.00 -9.44 -6.05
CA LEU A 210 -16.92 -10.29 -4.84
C LEU A 210 -16.34 -9.51 -3.65
N MET A 211 -15.32 -8.70 -3.85
CA MET A 211 -14.76 -7.85 -2.79
C MET A 211 -15.76 -6.79 -2.33
N ALA A 212 -16.49 -6.16 -3.25
CA ALA A 212 -17.54 -5.19 -2.93
C ALA A 212 -18.70 -5.85 -2.16
N LEU A 213 -19.12 -7.06 -2.56
CA LEU A 213 -20.16 -7.84 -1.87
C LEU A 213 -19.68 -8.28 -0.47
N ALA A 214 -18.44 -8.75 -0.35
CA ALA A 214 -17.88 -9.15 0.93
C ALA A 214 -17.75 -7.97 1.91
N THR A 215 -17.31 -6.80 1.41
CA THR A 215 -17.23 -5.58 2.22
C THR A 215 -18.61 -5.06 2.59
N GLY A 216 -19.57 -5.08 1.67
CA GLY A 216 -20.98 -4.73 1.91
C GLY A 216 -21.61 -5.64 2.95
N TRP A 217 -21.41 -6.96 2.85
CA TRP A 217 -21.87 -7.93 3.85
C TRP A 217 -21.23 -7.70 5.22
N ALA A 218 -19.92 -7.51 5.27
CA ALA A 218 -19.21 -7.24 6.53
C ALA A 218 -19.71 -5.94 7.19
N TRP A 219 -20.04 -4.93 6.39
CA TRP A 219 -20.62 -3.67 6.87
C TRP A 219 -22.04 -3.85 7.38
N TRP A 220 -22.90 -4.57 6.63
CA TRP A 220 -24.27 -4.88 7.04
C TRP A 220 -24.33 -5.67 8.34
N GLY A 221 -23.56 -6.76 8.43
CA GLY A 221 -23.51 -7.59 9.63
C GLY A 221 -22.93 -6.92 10.89
N ARG A 222 -22.26 -5.76 10.73
CA ARG A 222 -21.89 -4.90 11.86
C ARG A 222 -23.03 -4.00 12.32
N ARG A 223 -23.90 -3.57 11.41
CA ARG A 223 -25.09 -2.75 11.76
C ARG A 223 -26.11 -3.51 12.56
N GLU A 224 -26.28 -4.80 12.32
CA GLU A 224 -27.27 -5.61 13.04
C GLU A 224 -26.82 -6.04 14.45
N ARG A 225 -25.54 -5.86 14.79
CA ARG A 225 -24.97 -6.23 16.09
C ARG A 225 -24.89 -5.07 17.09
N HIS A 226 -25.45 -3.94 16.73
CA HIS A 226 -25.56 -2.72 17.58
C HIS A 226 -26.96 -2.13 17.54
#